data_fd0b53ef06e8efa6073503826ce91a54
#
_entry.id   fd0b53ef06e8efa6073503826ce91a54
#
_cell.length_a   1.000
_cell.length_b   1.000
_cell.length_c   1.000
_cell.angle_alpha   90.00
_cell.angle_beta   90.00
_cell.angle_gamma   90.00
#
_symmetry.space_group_name_H-M   'P 1'
#
loop_
_entity.id
_entity.type
_entity.pdbx_description
1 polymer ?
#
loop_
_entity_poly.entity_id
_entity_poly.type
_entity_poly.pdbx_seq_one_letter_code
_entity_poly.pdbx_strand_id
1 'polypeptide(L)'
;TLSNPQIVICVPTGATNVERRAIRESADAAGARRVFLIDEPVAAAIGAGLPVAEATGSMIVDIGGGTTEVAVLSLGGVVHATSVKAAGDKFDEAIIEYMRASHKLAIGETTAERMKKEIGSASSPEDGDGKSMNVKGRDLITGLPKEISISQRQIAEALAEPVAHIIDTIKRALEQIPPELSADIV
;
A
#
# COMPACT_ATOMS: atom_id res chain seq x y z
N THR A 1 0.01 -13.38 -37.57
CA THR A 1 -0.70 -14.37 -36.74
C THR A 1 -0.60 -13.89 -35.31
N LEU A 2 -1.69 -13.35 -34.78
CA LEU A 2 -1.82 -13.05 -33.35
C LEU A 2 -1.91 -14.41 -32.64
N SER A 3 -0.80 -14.86 -32.06
CA SER A 3 -0.83 -16.04 -31.19
C SER A 3 -1.53 -15.63 -29.89
N ASN A 4 -2.57 -16.36 -29.49
CA ASN A 4 -3.22 -16.15 -28.21
C ASN A 4 -2.20 -16.29 -27.08
N PRO A 5 -2.00 -15.29 -26.23
CA PRO A 5 -0.96 -15.29 -25.22
C PRO A 5 -1.30 -16.23 -24.05
N GLN A 6 -0.27 -16.69 -23.34
CA GLN A 6 -0.43 -17.17 -21.97
C GLN A 6 -0.40 -15.95 -21.05
N ILE A 7 -1.31 -15.89 -20.09
CA ILE A 7 -1.48 -14.76 -19.19
C ILE A 7 -1.32 -15.25 -17.75
N VAL A 8 -0.54 -14.52 -16.95
CA VAL A 8 -0.49 -14.65 -15.48
C VAL A 8 -1.16 -13.43 -14.90
N ILE A 9 -2.12 -13.63 -14.00
CA ILE A 9 -2.88 -12.55 -13.35
C ILE A 9 -2.71 -12.69 -11.84
N CYS A 10 -2.25 -11.60 -11.19
CA CYS A 10 -2.23 -11.50 -9.75
C CYS A 10 -3.65 -11.31 -9.22
N VAL A 11 -3.96 -11.98 -8.13
CA VAL A 11 -5.25 -11.86 -7.45
C VAL A 11 -5.00 -11.65 -5.95
N PRO A 12 -5.77 -10.77 -5.30
CA PRO A 12 -5.69 -10.59 -3.85
C PRO A 12 -5.91 -11.92 -3.11
N THR A 13 -5.21 -12.14 -2.01
CA THR A 13 -5.33 -13.38 -1.22
C THR A 13 -6.76 -13.62 -0.73
N GLY A 14 -7.50 -12.54 -0.44
CA GLY A 14 -8.90 -12.59 -0.04
C GLY A 14 -9.90 -12.79 -1.17
N ALA A 15 -9.47 -12.94 -2.43
CA ALA A 15 -10.36 -13.15 -3.56
C ALA A 15 -11.12 -14.47 -3.44
N THR A 16 -12.44 -14.40 -3.54
CA THR A 16 -13.35 -15.55 -3.50
C THR A 16 -13.18 -16.44 -4.74
N ASN A 17 -13.61 -17.70 -4.65
CA ASN A 17 -13.60 -18.61 -5.80
C ASN A 17 -14.43 -18.07 -6.98
N VAL A 18 -15.50 -17.33 -6.70
CA VAL A 18 -16.36 -16.70 -7.73
C VAL A 18 -15.58 -15.58 -8.46
N GLU A 19 -14.90 -14.72 -7.73
CA GLU A 19 -14.06 -13.66 -8.30
C GLU A 19 -12.90 -14.24 -9.11
N ARG A 20 -12.18 -15.23 -8.57
CA ARG A 20 -11.10 -15.94 -9.27
C ARG A 20 -11.60 -16.56 -10.58
N ARG A 21 -12.78 -17.14 -10.58
CA ARG A 21 -13.42 -17.71 -11.76
C ARG A 21 -13.79 -16.62 -12.77
N ALA A 22 -14.41 -15.52 -12.32
CA ALA A 22 -14.78 -14.40 -13.19
C ALA A 22 -13.56 -13.75 -13.87
N ILE A 23 -12.45 -13.58 -13.14
CA ILE A 23 -11.18 -13.08 -13.69
C ILE A 23 -10.67 -14.02 -14.79
N ARG A 24 -10.66 -15.33 -14.54
CA ARG A 24 -10.22 -16.33 -15.54
C ARG A 24 -11.11 -16.30 -16.79
N GLU A 25 -12.44 -16.34 -16.61
CA GLU A 25 -13.40 -16.30 -17.72
C GLU A 25 -13.27 -15.00 -18.55
N SER A 26 -13.01 -13.87 -17.89
CA SER A 26 -12.77 -12.59 -18.59
C SER A 26 -11.50 -12.62 -19.44
N ALA A 27 -10.42 -13.21 -18.93
CA ALA A 27 -9.17 -13.33 -19.66
C ALA A 27 -9.29 -14.33 -20.83
N ASP A 28 -9.99 -15.44 -20.64
CA ASP A 28 -10.28 -16.43 -21.69
C ASP A 28 -11.13 -15.77 -22.81
N ALA A 29 -12.17 -15.00 -22.44
CA ALA A 29 -13.01 -14.26 -23.38
C ALA A 29 -12.23 -13.18 -24.16
N ALA A 30 -11.20 -12.59 -23.55
CA ALA A 30 -10.28 -11.67 -24.21
C ALA A 30 -9.28 -12.35 -25.16
N GLY A 31 -9.31 -13.69 -25.27
CA GLY A 31 -8.52 -14.47 -26.21
C GLY A 31 -7.23 -15.04 -25.62
N ALA A 32 -7.12 -15.18 -24.32
CA ALA A 32 -5.99 -15.89 -23.70
C ALA A 32 -6.01 -17.36 -24.12
N ARG A 33 -4.80 -17.90 -24.42
CA ARG A 33 -4.64 -19.35 -24.67
C ARG A 33 -4.62 -20.15 -23.37
N ARG A 34 -4.09 -19.53 -22.32
CA ARG A 34 -3.96 -20.12 -20.99
C ARG A 34 -3.90 -19.02 -19.94
N VAL A 35 -4.65 -19.17 -18.86
CA VAL A 35 -4.69 -18.23 -17.75
C VAL A 35 -4.20 -18.89 -16.49
N PHE A 36 -3.19 -18.30 -15.86
CA PHE A 36 -2.68 -18.67 -14.55
C PHE A 36 -3.03 -17.57 -13.56
N LEU A 37 -3.57 -17.95 -12.42
CA LEU A 37 -3.78 -17.03 -11.30
C LEU A 37 -2.68 -17.26 -10.26
N ILE A 38 -2.10 -16.19 -9.75
CA ILE A 38 -1.11 -16.19 -8.68
C ILE A 38 -1.60 -15.26 -7.57
N ASP A 39 -1.42 -15.63 -6.32
CA ASP A 39 -1.73 -14.74 -5.20
C ASP A 39 -0.78 -13.54 -5.21
N GLU A 40 -1.33 -12.34 -5.04
CA GLU A 40 -0.60 -11.07 -5.14
C GLU A 40 0.66 -11.03 -4.26
N PRO A 41 0.63 -11.42 -2.96
CA PRO A 41 1.82 -11.41 -2.13
C PRO A 41 2.89 -12.42 -2.58
N VAL A 42 2.50 -13.53 -3.23
CA VAL A 42 3.48 -14.47 -3.79
C VAL A 42 4.21 -13.84 -4.97
N ALA A 43 3.47 -13.15 -5.85
CA ALA A 43 4.06 -12.45 -6.97
C ALA A 43 4.98 -11.31 -6.51
N ALA A 44 4.57 -10.54 -5.51
CA ALA A 44 5.35 -9.47 -4.90
C ALA A 44 6.64 -10.01 -4.27
N ALA A 45 6.57 -11.12 -3.53
CA ALA A 45 7.72 -11.75 -2.90
C ALA A 45 8.72 -12.28 -3.94
N ILE A 46 8.25 -12.90 -5.03
CA ILE A 46 9.10 -13.32 -6.15
C ILE A 46 9.77 -12.11 -6.78
N GLY A 47 9.02 -11.02 -7.02
CA GLY A 47 9.55 -9.79 -7.61
C GLY A 47 10.60 -9.10 -6.71
N ALA A 48 10.45 -9.22 -5.40
CA ALA A 48 11.43 -8.73 -4.42
C ALA A 48 12.64 -9.66 -4.24
N GLY A 49 12.66 -10.84 -4.88
CA GLY A 49 13.75 -11.82 -4.79
C GLY A 49 13.78 -12.61 -3.47
N LEU A 50 12.65 -12.70 -2.77
CA LEU A 50 12.57 -13.50 -1.55
C LEU A 50 12.64 -15.01 -1.86
N PRO A 51 13.22 -15.83 -0.95
CA PRO A 51 13.39 -17.27 -1.17
C PRO A 51 12.08 -18.04 -0.93
N VAL A 52 11.03 -17.72 -1.67
CA VAL A 52 9.66 -18.21 -1.44
C VAL A 52 9.52 -19.73 -1.53
N ALA A 53 10.41 -20.40 -2.25
CA ALA A 53 10.37 -21.87 -2.42
C ALA A 53 11.07 -22.64 -1.29
N GLU A 54 11.80 -21.95 -0.43
CA GLU A 54 12.55 -22.56 0.67
C GLU A 54 11.67 -22.80 1.90
N ALA A 55 12.14 -23.65 2.81
CA ALA A 55 11.46 -23.94 4.08
C ALA A 55 11.71 -22.86 5.15
N THR A 56 11.98 -21.64 4.70
CA THR A 56 12.27 -20.47 5.54
C THR A 56 11.07 -19.51 5.49
N GLY A 57 10.69 -18.92 6.61
CA GLY A 57 9.66 -17.89 6.68
C GLY A 57 10.11 -16.60 6.02
N SER A 58 9.32 -16.11 5.05
CA SER A 58 9.54 -14.80 4.44
C SER A 58 8.29 -13.95 4.61
N MET A 59 8.44 -12.68 5.00
CA MET A 59 7.32 -11.74 5.09
C MET A 59 7.39 -10.72 3.96
N ILE A 60 6.24 -10.46 3.36
CA ILE A 60 6.04 -9.36 2.41
C ILE A 60 4.95 -8.42 2.92
N VAL A 61 5.20 -7.13 2.79
CA VAL A 61 4.22 -6.07 3.03
C VAL A 61 4.06 -5.30 1.72
N ASP A 62 2.92 -5.48 1.08
CA ASP A 62 2.59 -4.82 -0.18
C ASP A 62 1.63 -3.67 0.09
N ILE A 63 2.09 -2.43 -0.14
CA ILE A 63 1.33 -1.20 0.11
C ILE A 63 0.93 -0.61 -1.24
N GLY A 64 -0.30 -0.87 -1.65
CA GLY A 64 -0.87 -0.37 -2.89
C GLY A 64 -1.49 1.03 -2.78
N GLY A 65 -2.43 1.33 -3.67
CA GLY A 65 -3.26 2.54 -3.59
C GLY A 65 -4.36 2.42 -2.55
N GLY A 66 -5.20 1.39 -2.64
CA GLY A 66 -6.39 1.20 -1.79
C GLY A 66 -6.19 0.25 -0.61
N THR A 67 -5.27 -0.70 -0.71
CA THR A 67 -5.06 -1.76 0.28
C THR A 67 -3.59 -1.97 0.59
N THR A 68 -3.31 -2.42 1.81
CA THR A 68 -2.04 -3.00 2.21
C THR A 68 -2.26 -4.48 2.51
N GLU A 69 -1.51 -5.35 1.86
CA GLU A 69 -1.48 -6.78 2.12
C GLU A 69 -0.21 -7.16 2.88
N VAL A 70 -0.38 -7.94 3.94
CA VAL A 70 0.72 -8.50 4.73
C VAL A 70 0.62 -10.01 4.63
N ALA A 71 1.67 -10.66 4.15
CA ALA A 71 1.69 -12.12 4.04
C ALA A 71 3.00 -12.71 4.51
N VAL A 72 2.90 -13.89 5.10
CA VAL A 72 4.05 -14.76 5.43
C VAL A 72 4.00 -15.98 4.52
N LEU A 73 5.12 -16.26 3.90
CA LEU A 73 5.31 -17.28 2.87
C LEU A 73 6.34 -18.28 3.34
N SER A 74 6.14 -19.55 2.99
CA SER A 74 7.12 -20.62 3.16
C SER A 74 6.78 -21.76 2.20
N LEU A 75 7.79 -22.48 1.70
CA LEU A 75 7.62 -23.67 0.82
C LEU A 75 6.72 -23.39 -0.41
N GLY A 76 6.82 -22.20 -0.99
CA GLY A 76 6.06 -21.81 -2.17
C GLY A 76 4.58 -21.48 -1.91
N GLY A 77 4.14 -21.43 -0.65
CA GLY A 77 2.76 -21.16 -0.27
C GLY A 77 2.60 -19.99 0.71
N VAL A 78 1.38 -19.49 0.79
CA VAL A 78 0.98 -18.50 1.79
C VAL A 78 0.64 -19.22 3.09
N VAL A 79 1.40 -18.96 4.15
CA VAL A 79 1.15 -19.49 5.50
C VAL A 79 0.08 -18.68 6.20
N HIS A 80 0.21 -17.36 6.15
CA HIS A 80 -0.77 -16.41 6.69
C HIS A 80 -0.80 -15.17 5.81
N ALA A 81 -1.99 -14.62 5.59
CA ALA A 81 -2.14 -13.33 4.94
C ALA A 81 -3.30 -12.55 5.55
N THR A 82 -3.13 -11.25 5.60
CA THR A 82 -4.16 -10.30 6.03
C THR A 82 -4.09 -9.05 5.19
N SER A 83 -5.22 -8.36 5.04
CA SER A 83 -5.33 -7.12 4.27
C SER A 83 -6.02 -6.05 5.08
N VAL A 84 -5.59 -4.81 4.90
CA VAL A 84 -6.21 -3.63 5.50
C VAL A 84 -6.42 -2.54 4.45
N LYS A 85 -7.54 -1.81 4.56
CA LYS A 85 -7.85 -0.65 3.71
C LYS A 85 -7.15 0.61 4.23
N ALA A 86 -5.83 0.54 4.36
CA ALA A 86 -4.94 1.65 4.71
C ALA A 86 -3.74 1.59 3.78
N ALA A 87 -3.67 2.51 2.82
CA ALA A 87 -2.66 2.54 1.77
C ALA A 87 -2.57 3.96 1.17
N GLY A 88 -2.04 4.10 -0.04
CA GLY A 88 -1.75 5.38 -0.69
C GLY A 88 -2.91 6.38 -0.69
N ASP A 89 -4.13 5.93 -0.96
CA ASP A 89 -5.32 6.78 -1.01
C ASP A 89 -5.69 7.32 0.38
N LYS A 90 -5.53 6.49 1.43
CA LYS A 90 -5.73 6.92 2.81
C LYS A 90 -4.69 7.92 3.28
N PHE A 91 -3.46 7.84 2.77
CA PHE A 91 -2.44 8.84 3.02
C PHE A 91 -2.81 10.18 2.39
N ASP A 92 -3.35 10.18 1.18
CA ASP A 92 -3.79 11.39 0.50
C ASP A 92 -5.00 12.02 1.21
N GLU A 93 -6.00 11.23 1.62
CA GLU A 93 -7.13 11.67 2.44
C GLU A 93 -6.66 12.30 3.77
N ALA A 94 -5.71 11.67 4.47
CA ALA A 94 -5.17 12.18 5.73
C ALA A 94 -4.45 13.52 5.55
N ILE A 95 -3.67 13.68 4.47
CA ILE A 95 -3.02 14.96 4.15
C ILE A 95 -4.07 16.03 3.85
N ILE A 96 -5.11 15.73 3.05
CA ILE A 96 -6.19 16.68 2.74
C ILE A 96 -6.88 17.14 4.02
N GLU A 97 -7.21 16.21 4.92
CA GLU A 97 -7.89 16.54 6.17
C GLU A 97 -6.97 17.36 7.11
N TYR A 98 -5.70 16.99 7.21
CA TYR A 98 -4.71 17.78 7.97
C TYR A 98 -4.61 19.22 7.46
N MET A 99 -4.52 19.42 6.14
CA MET A 99 -4.46 20.75 5.53
C MET A 99 -5.72 21.55 5.81
N ARG A 100 -6.87 20.88 5.78
CA ARG A 100 -8.16 21.49 6.11
C ARG A 100 -8.25 21.90 7.59
N ALA A 101 -7.90 20.96 8.48
CA ALA A 101 -8.05 21.13 9.92
C ALA A 101 -7.03 22.15 10.47
N SER A 102 -5.75 21.99 10.15
CA SER A 102 -4.65 22.75 10.74
C SER A 102 -4.40 24.08 10.05
N HIS A 103 -4.53 24.14 8.71
CA HIS A 103 -4.16 25.31 7.92
C HIS A 103 -5.35 26.04 7.30
N LYS A 104 -6.58 25.51 7.46
CA LYS A 104 -7.80 26.03 6.81
C LYS A 104 -7.63 26.21 5.31
N LEU A 105 -6.86 25.29 4.69
CA LEU A 105 -6.54 25.29 3.27
C LEU A 105 -7.16 24.08 2.58
N ALA A 106 -8.01 24.32 1.59
CA ALA A 106 -8.56 23.27 0.75
C ALA A 106 -7.57 22.95 -0.38
N ILE A 107 -7.16 21.71 -0.47
CA ILE A 107 -6.33 21.15 -1.56
C ILE A 107 -7.05 19.96 -2.19
N GLY A 108 -6.68 19.59 -3.42
CA GLY A 108 -7.18 18.41 -4.12
C GLY A 108 -6.25 17.22 -3.96
N GLU A 109 -6.74 16.02 -4.36
CA GLU A 109 -6.03 14.73 -4.31
C GLU A 109 -4.67 14.78 -5.00
N THR A 110 -4.58 15.35 -6.21
CA THR A 110 -3.31 15.47 -6.94
C THR A 110 -2.26 16.27 -6.16
N THR A 111 -2.69 17.29 -5.41
CA THR A 111 -1.78 18.08 -4.58
C THR A 111 -1.34 17.29 -3.36
N ALA A 112 -2.24 16.56 -2.71
CA ALA A 112 -1.93 15.70 -1.58
C ALA A 112 -0.96 14.58 -1.99
N GLU A 113 -1.22 13.91 -3.10
CA GLU A 113 -0.32 12.88 -3.64
C GLU A 113 1.08 13.44 -3.93
N ARG A 114 1.17 14.63 -4.49
CA ARG A 114 2.45 15.30 -4.70
C ARG A 114 3.17 15.59 -3.38
N MET A 115 2.46 16.11 -2.36
CA MET A 115 3.03 16.33 -1.03
C MET A 115 3.53 15.03 -0.42
N LYS A 116 2.76 13.96 -0.49
CA LYS A 116 3.14 12.62 -0.05
C LYS A 116 4.43 12.15 -0.71
N LYS A 117 4.55 12.30 -2.04
CA LYS A 117 5.73 11.84 -2.82
C LYS A 117 6.97 12.70 -2.59
N GLU A 118 6.83 14.02 -2.43
CA GLU A 118 7.97 14.94 -2.35
C GLU A 118 8.53 15.07 -0.93
N ILE A 119 7.65 15.17 0.07
CA ILE A 119 8.04 15.42 1.47
C ILE A 119 7.39 14.47 2.48
N GLY A 120 6.67 13.41 2.02
CA GLY A 120 6.07 12.42 2.91
C GLY A 120 7.12 11.61 3.67
N SER A 121 6.80 11.27 4.91
CA SER A 121 7.60 10.38 5.74
C SER A 121 6.68 9.64 6.71
N ALA A 122 6.97 8.38 6.98
CA ALA A 122 6.26 7.57 7.97
C ALA A 122 6.65 7.92 9.41
N SER A 123 7.79 8.60 9.61
CA SER A 123 8.28 9.06 10.90
C SER A 123 8.70 10.53 10.81
N SER A 124 8.61 11.23 11.94
CA SER A 124 9.12 12.60 12.04
C SER A 124 10.63 12.63 11.80
N PRO A 125 11.16 13.69 11.14
CA PRO A 125 12.58 13.90 11.03
C PRO A 125 13.25 13.94 12.41
N GLU A 126 14.45 13.38 12.53
CA GLU A 126 15.22 13.38 13.79
C GLU A 126 15.53 14.80 14.23
N ASP A 127 15.97 15.65 13.29
CA ASP A 127 16.30 17.05 13.53
C ASP A 127 15.39 18.01 12.76
N GLY A 128 14.85 19.01 13.44
CA GLY A 128 14.09 20.10 12.87
C GLY A 128 12.82 19.65 12.14
N ASP A 129 12.43 20.42 11.13
CA ASP A 129 11.19 20.19 10.36
C ASP A 129 11.39 19.36 9.09
N GLY A 130 12.64 18.99 8.78
CA GLY A 130 13.00 18.27 7.56
C GLY A 130 12.81 19.11 6.29
N LYS A 131 12.51 18.45 5.16
CA LYS A 131 12.22 19.13 3.90
C LYS A 131 10.94 19.96 4.01
N SER A 132 10.83 21.00 3.19
CA SER A 132 9.60 21.79 3.06
C SER A 132 9.24 22.03 1.59
N MET A 133 7.96 22.24 1.33
CA MET A 133 7.47 22.63 0.01
C MET A 133 6.37 23.69 0.12
N ASN A 134 6.25 24.50 -0.92
CA ASN A 134 5.15 25.46 -1.02
C ASN A 134 3.93 24.81 -1.66
N VAL A 135 2.79 24.98 -1.03
CA VAL A 135 1.51 24.41 -1.43
C VAL A 135 0.49 25.50 -1.66
N LYS A 136 -0.17 25.45 -2.80
CA LYS A 136 -1.27 26.37 -3.17
C LYS A 136 -2.61 25.67 -3.00
N GLY A 137 -3.57 26.40 -2.44
CA GLY A 137 -4.94 25.94 -2.26
C GLY A 137 -5.90 27.12 -2.09
N ARG A 138 -7.14 26.79 -1.73
CA ARG A 138 -8.16 27.79 -1.42
C ARG A 138 -8.26 27.95 0.10
N ASP A 139 -8.04 29.15 0.58
CA ASP A 139 -8.29 29.50 1.98
C ASP A 139 -9.78 29.33 2.31
N LEU A 140 -10.09 28.55 3.33
CA LEU A 140 -11.46 28.21 3.71
C LEU A 140 -12.17 29.34 4.48
N ILE A 141 -11.43 30.35 4.94
CA ILE A 141 -11.98 31.49 5.66
C ILE A 141 -12.36 32.59 4.67
N THR A 142 -11.45 32.95 3.75
CA THR A 142 -11.63 34.04 2.81
C THR A 142 -12.16 33.60 1.45
N GLY A 143 -12.06 32.33 1.11
CA GLY A 143 -12.39 31.79 -0.20
C GLY A 143 -11.36 32.04 -1.31
N LEU A 144 -10.27 32.78 -0.99
CA LEU A 144 -9.27 33.23 -1.96
C LEU A 144 -8.13 32.19 -2.12
N PRO A 145 -7.40 32.24 -3.25
CA PRO A 145 -6.16 31.50 -3.39
C PRO A 145 -5.13 31.89 -2.31
N LYS A 146 -4.46 30.88 -1.74
CA LYS A 146 -3.45 31.07 -0.70
C LYS A 146 -2.31 30.09 -0.93
N GLU A 147 -1.09 30.52 -0.63
CA GLU A 147 0.11 29.69 -0.65
C GLU A 147 0.71 29.65 0.76
N ILE A 148 1.11 28.45 1.19
CA ILE A 148 1.77 28.24 2.48
C ILE A 148 2.94 27.27 2.31
N SER A 149 3.91 27.34 3.21
CA SER A 149 5.01 26.37 3.30
C SER A 149 4.62 25.27 4.29
N ILE A 150 4.80 24.00 3.89
CA ILE A 150 4.53 22.81 4.70
C ILE A 150 5.82 22.02 4.85
N SER A 151 6.09 21.54 6.06
CA SER A 151 7.28 20.76 6.37
C SER A 151 7.01 19.25 6.35
N GLN A 152 8.09 18.47 6.22
CA GLN A 152 8.08 17.01 6.31
C GLN A 152 7.52 16.53 7.67
N ARG A 153 7.87 17.21 8.78
CA ARG A 153 7.32 16.91 10.11
C ARG A 153 5.80 17.00 10.13
N GLN A 154 5.22 18.04 9.54
CA GLN A 154 3.78 18.22 9.47
C GLN A 154 3.09 17.13 8.64
N ILE A 155 3.74 16.66 7.56
CA ILE A 155 3.18 15.54 6.78
C ILE A 155 3.33 14.23 7.55
N ALA A 156 4.42 13.99 8.27
CA ALA A 156 4.55 12.81 9.13
C ALA A 156 3.47 12.78 10.23
N GLU A 157 3.12 13.93 10.81
CA GLU A 157 1.99 14.04 11.74
C GLU A 157 0.65 13.68 11.08
N ALA A 158 0.40 14.18 9.88
CA ALA A 158 -0.82 13.85 9.13
C ALA A 158 -0.92 12.34 8.82
N LEU A 159 0.20 11.68 8.55
CA LEU A 159 0.26 10.27 8.18
C LEU A 159 0.31 9.31 9.38
N ALA A 160 0.42 9.81 10.61
CA ALA A 160 0.63 8.97 11.80
C ALA A 160 -0.47 7.91 11.99
N GLU A 161 -1.75 8.26 11.80
CA GLU A 161 -2.86 7.32 11.97
C GLU A 161 -2.86 6.21 10.91
N PRO A 162 -2.86 6.48 9.59
CA PRO A 162 -2.85 5.42 8.59
C PRO A 162 -1.57 4.57 8.64
N VAL A 163 -0.43 5.13 9.02
CA VAL A 163 0.82 4.36 9.25
C VAL A 163 0.66 3.42 10.44
N ALA A 164 0.07 3.89 11.55
CA ALA A 164 -0.20 3.05 12.72
C ALA A 164 -1.08 1.84 12.37
N HIS A 165 -2.11 2.01 11.53
CA HIS A 165 -2.96 0.92 11.07
C HIS A 165 -2.18 -0.16 10.30
N ILE A 166 -1.22 0.22 9.48
CA ILE A 166 -0.34 -0.73 8.77
C ILE A 166 0.55 -1.46 9.78
N ILE A 167 1.19 -0.75 10.70
CA ILE A 167 2.04 -1.34 11.73
C ILE A 167 1.27 -2.35 12.59
N ASP A 168 0.05 -2.01 13.00
CA ASP A 168 -0.79 -2.92 13.78
C ASP A 168 -1.20 -4.17 12.98
N THR A 169 -1.41 -4.01 11.68
CA THR A 169 -1.70 -5.16 10.78
C THR A 169 -0.49 -6.09 10.68
N ILE A 170 0.73 -5.54 10.56
CA ILE A 170 1.97 -6.32 10.54
C ILE A 170 2.14 -7.08 11.86
N LYS A 171 1.95 -6.42 13.01
CA LYS A 171 2.04 -7.06 14.33
C LYS A 171 1.07 -8.22 14.48
N ARG A 172 -0.20 -8.01 14.09
CA ARG A 172 -1.22 -9.08 14.10
C ARG A 172 -0.87 -10.24 13.19
N ALA A 173 -0.29 -9.98 12.02
CA ALA A 173 0.17 -11.04 11.13
C ALA A 173 1.28 -11.88 11.77
N LEU A 174 2.24 -11.25 12.45
CA LEU A 174 3.30 -11.94 13.19
C LEU A 174 2.78 -12.78 14.36
N GLU A 175 1.74 -12.33 15.05
CA GLU A 175 1.10 -13.07 16.14
C GLU A 175 0.36 -14.33 15.68
N GLN A 176 -0.02 -14.42 14.40
CA GLN A 176 -0.80 -15.53 13.83
C GLN A 176 0.05 -16.64 13.21
N ILE A 177 1.36 -16.48 13.16
CA ILE A 177 2.27 -17.48 12.58
C ILE A 177 2.98 -18.29 13.66
N PRO A 178 3.41 -19.53 13.32
CA PRO A 178 4.23 -20.33 14.22
C PRO A 178 5.52 -19.61 14.64
N PRO A 179 5.98 -19.79 15.90
CA PRO A 179 7.21 -19.17 16.39
C PRO A 179 8.46 -19.48 15.54
N GLU A 180 8.53 -20.68 14.95
CA GLU A 180 9.63 -21.10 14.10
C GLU A 180 9.75 -20.20 12.85
N LEU A 181 8.62 -19.89 12.20
CA LEU A 181 8.61 -19.01 11.04
C LEU A 181 8.80 -17.54 11.44
N SER A 182 8.35 -17.16 12.62
CA SER A 182 8.59 -15.81 13.14
C SER A 182 10.09 -15.55 13.38
N ALA A 183 10.84 -16.56 13.81
CA ALA A 183 12.28 -16.46 14.01
C ALA A 183 13.07 -16.26 12.71
N ASP A 184 12.54 -16.69 11.57
CA ASP A 184 13.18 -16.52 10.26
C ASP A 184 13.03 -15.10 9.70
N ILE A 185 12.05 -14.32 10.20
CA ILE A 185 11.67 -13.00 9.69
C ILE A 185 12.48 -11.86 10.36
N VAL A 186 13.24 -12.15 11.40
CA VAL A 186 14.03 -11.19 12.21
C VAL A 186 15.33 -10.80 11.52
#